data_07bb153036219fdee97e7a45f61faa5d
#
_entry.id   07bb153036219fdee97e7a45f61faa5d
#
_cell.length_a   1.000
_cell.length_b   1.000
_cell.length_c   1.000
_cell.angle_alpha   90.00
_cell.angle_beta   90.00
_cell.angle_gamma   90.00
#
_symmetry.space_group_name_H-M   'P 1'
#
loop_
_entity.id
_entity.type
_entity.pdbx_description
1 polymer ?
#
loop_
_entity_poly.entity_id
_entity_poly.type
_entity_poly.pdbx_seq_one_letter_code
_entity_poly.pdbx_strand_id
1 'polypeptide(L)'
;MLLIINQWFIREVCLKMITVNIRETDEFIKLGQALKKAGLVETGVDAKFFIQDGQVTLNGEVETQRGKKLYNGDVVSFNGETIKIVK
;
A
#
# COMPACT_ATOMS: atom_id res chain seq x y z
N MET A 1 -7.04 8.84 -32.43
CA MET A 1 -6.48 9.96 -31.66
C MET A 1 -7.13 10.08 -30.28
N LEU A 2 -8.44 10.27 -30.26
CA LEU A 2 -9.11 10.41 -28.96
C LEU A 2 -8.97 9.18 -28.09
N LEU A 3 -9.04 8.00 -28.69
CA LEU A 3 -8.90 6.75 -27.94
C LEU A 3 -7.54 6.64 -27.31
N ILE A 4 -6.52 7.07 -27.99
CA ILE A 4 -5.16 7.02 -27.46
C ILE A 4 -5.04 7.92 -26.24
N ILE A 5 -5.63 9.09 -26.32
CA ILE A 5 -5.60 10.04 -25.22
C ILE A 5 -6.34 9.47 -24.02
N ASN A 6 -7.48 8.86 -24.24
CA ASN A 6 -8.26 8.28 -23.16
C ASN A 6 -7.52 7.14 -22.48
N GLN A 7 -6.87 6.30 -23.27
CA GLN A 7 -6.11 5.19 -22.72
C GLN A 7 -4.95 5.69 -21.87
N TRP A 8 -4.32 6.73 -22.35
CA TRP A 8 -3.21 7.30 -21.63
C TRP A 8 -3.67 7.85 -20.27
N PHE A 9 -4.79 8.53 -20.25
CA PHE A 9 -5.34 9.07 -19.02
C PHE A 9 -5.69 7.97 -18.03
N ILE A 10 -6.36 6.92 -18.48
CA ILE A 10 -6.75 5.80 -17.64
C ILE A 10 -5.50 5.14 -17.05
N ARG A 11 -4.47 4.99 -17.85
CA ARG A 11 -3.26 4.34 -17.40
C ARG A 11 -2.61 5.11 -16.25
N GLU A 12 -2.61 6.43 -16.32
CA GLU A 12 -2.06 7.22 -15.24
C GLU A 12 -2.82 7.04 -13.95
N VAL A 13 -4.13 6.94 -14.04
CA VAL A 13 -4.95 6.76 -12.86
C VAL A 13 -4.78 5.38 -12.26
N CYS A 14 -4.67 4.36 -13.11
CA CYS A 14 -4.72 2.97 -12.66
C CYS A 14 -3.38 2.38 -12.26
N LEU A 15 -2.28 2.93 -12.74
CA LEU A 15 -0.98 2.28 -12.58
C LEU A 15 -0.11 2.89 -11.50
N LYS A 16 -0.68 3.69 -10.63
CA LYS A 16 0.11 4.23 -9.53
C LYS A 16 0.40 3.10 -8.54
N MET A 17 1.68 2.76 -8.42
CA MET A 17 2.12 1.71 -7.53
C MET A 17 3.37 2.17 -6.79
N ILE A 18 3.40 1.89 -5.50
CA ILE A 18 4.50 2.27 -4.63
C ILE A 18 5.19 1.00 -4.18
N THR A 19 6.52 0.99 -4.26
CA THR A 19 7.30 -0.14 -3.79
C THR A 19 7.88 0.20 -2.43
N VAL A 20 7.68 -0.68 -1.46
CA VAL A 20 8.24 -0.54 -0.12
C VAL A 20 9.17 -1.71 0.13
N ASN A 21 10.43 -1.40 0.44
CA ASN A 21 11.45 -2.42 0.68
C ASN A 21 11.52 -2.75 2.16
N ILE A 22 11.59 -4.05 2.46
CA ILE A 22 11.89 -4.52 3.81
C ILE A 22 13.41 -4.42 3.97
N ARG A 23 13.87 -3.95 5.12
CA ARG A 23 15.31 -3.82 5.37
C ARG A 23 15.96 -5.21 5.37
N GLU A 24 17.21 -5.26 4.96
CA GLU A 24 17.93 -6.54 4.87
C GLU A 24 18.00 -7.27 6.19
N THR A 25 18.01 -6.54 7.29
CA THR A 25 18.08 -7.12 8.63
C THR A 25 16.73 -7.61 9.13
N ASP A 26 15.65 -7.31 8.44
CA ASP A 26 14.30 -7.67 8.86
C ASP A 26 13.72 -8.69 7.89
N GLU A 27 12.89 -9.59 8.42
CA GLU A 27 12.19 -10.56 7.57
C GLU A 27 10.83 -10.05 7.12
N PHE A 28 10.29 -9.07 7.80
CA PHE A 28 8.97 -8.54 7.52
C PHE A 28 8.91 -7.06 7.86
N ILE A 29 7.83 -6.42 7.44
CA ILE A 29 7.51 -5.06 7.84
C ILE A 29 6.07 -5.06 8.30
N LYS A 30 5.76 -4.28 9.33
CA LYS A 30 4.39 -4.20 9.81
C LYS A 30 3.55 -3.30 8.92
N LEU A 31 2.26 -3.61 8.80
CA LEU A 31 1.36 -2.88 7.92
C LEU A 31 1.38 -1.37 8.18
N GLY A 32 1.32 -0.96 9.44
CA GLY A 32 1.37 0.46 9.77
C GLY A 32 2.66 1.12 9.32
N GLN A 33 3.77 0.42 9.46
CA GLN A 33 5.06 0.94 9.01
C GLN A 33 5.14 1.05 7.50
N ALA A 34 4.55 0.09 6.79
CA ALA A 34 4.53 0.12 5.34
C ALA A 34 3.78 1.32 4.81
N LEU A 35 2.64 1.66 5.42
CA LEU A 35 1.88 2.83 5.03
C LEU A 35 2.66 4.12 5.26
N LYS A 36 3.37 4.21 6.37
CA LYS A 36 4.20 5.38 6.65
C LYS A 36 5.37 5.47 5.66
N LYS A 37 6.02 4.37 5.41
CA LYS A 37 7.18 4.33 4.52
C LYS A 37 6.77 4.67 3.09
N ALA A 38 5.56 4.31 2.70
CA ALA A 38 5.03 4.63 1.38
C ALA A 38 4.59 6.09 1.27
N GLY A 39 4.55 6.82 2.39
CA GLY A 39 4.12 8.21 2.37
C GLY A 39 2.63 8.41 2.32
N LEU A 40 1.84 7.37 2.56
CA LEU A 40 0.38 7.47 2.50
C LEU A 40 -0.23 7.97 3.79
N VAL A 41 0.50 7.84 4.90
CA VAL A 41 0.10 8.40 6.18
C VAL A 41 1.33 9.06 6.82
N GLU A 42 1.11 10.03 7.68
CA GLU A 42 2.21 10.78 8.29
C GLU A 42 2.65 10.21 9.63
N THR A 43 1.73 9.60 10.37
CA THR A 43 2.05 9.12 11.72
C THR A 43 1.50 7.72 11.93
N GLY A 44 1.99 7.06 12.99
CA GLY A 44 1.47 5.75 13.37
C GLY A 44 0.03 5.82 13.82
N VAL A 45 -0.41 6.93 14.37
CA VAL A 45 -1.80 7.11 14.78
C VAL A 45 -2.71 7.16 13.56
N ASP A 46 -2.29 7.87 12.52
CA ASP A 46 -3.05 7.91 11.28
C ASP A 46 -3.16 6.52 10.65
N ALA A 47 -2.06 5.80 10.62
CA ALA A 47 -2.05 4.44 10.10
C ALA A 47 -3.04 3.56 10.87
N LYS A 48 -3.00 3.65 12.20
CA LYS A 48 -3.90 2.86 13.04
C LYS A 48 -5.35 3.18 12.73
N PHE A 49 -5.67 4.47 12.58
CA PHE A 49 -7.03 4.90 12.30
C PHE A 49 -7.56 4.30 10.99
N PHE A 50 -6.81 4.46 9.92
CA PHE A 50 -7.27 3.98 8.61
C PHE A 50 -7.34 2.47 8.54
N ILE A 51 -6.39 1.79 9.16
CA ILE A 51 -6.39 0.33 9.17
C ILE A 51 -7.60 -0.20 9.94
N GLN A 52 -7.85 0.33 11.13
CA GLN A 52 -8.97 -0.12 11.96
C GLN A 52 -10.32 0.25 11.36
N ASP A 53 -10.35 1.30 10.56
CA ASP A 53 -11.58 1.73 9.89
C ASP A 53 -11.92 0.86 8.67
N GLY A 54 -11.05 -0.08 8.32
CA GLY A 54 -11.31 -0.98 7.21
C GLY A 54 -10.98 -0.39 5.84
N GLN A 55 -10.20 0.67 5.78
CA GLN A 55 -9.86 1.32 4.51
C GLN A 55 -8.66 0.71 3.83
N VAL A 56 -7.98 -0.22 4.48
CA VAL A 56 -6.74 -0.83 3.98
C VAL A 56 -7.01 -2.30 3.66
N THR A 57 -6.57 -2.73 2.48
CA THR A 57 -6.67 -4.14 2.11
C THR A 57 -5.28 -4.72 1.92
N LEU A 58 -5.16 -6.00 2.26
CA LEU A 58 -3.93 -6.76 2.08
C LEU A 58 -4.26 -7.94 1.17
N ASN A 59 -3.62 -7.99 0.01
CA ASN A 59 -3.86 -9.04 -0.98
C ASN A 59 -5.35 -9.17 -1.32
N GLY A 60 -6.05 -8.03 -1.39
CA GLY A 60 -7.45 -7.99 -1.77
C GLY A 60 -8.45 -8.15 -0.65
N GLU A 61 -8.00 -8.37 0.58
CA GLU A 61 -8.89 -8.54 1.73
C GLU A 61 -8.65 -7.44 2.75
N VAL A 62 -9.72 -6.96 3.38
CA VAL A 62 -9.62 -5.91 4.40
C VAL A 62 -8.79 -6.44 5.57
N GLU A 63 -7.79 -5.65 5.96
CA GLU A 63 -6.95 -5.97 7.09
C GLU A 63 -7.11 -4.86 8.14
N THR A 64 -7.43 -5.23 9.36
CA THR A 64 -7.67 -4.26 10.43
C THR A 64 -6.62 -4.26 11.52
N GLN A 65 -5.58 -5.06 11.37
CA GLN A 65 -4.50 -5.14 12.35
C GLN A 65 -3.28 -4.34 11.89
N ARG A 66 -2.98 -3.28 12.61
CA ARG A 66 -1.83 -2.43 12.30
C ARG A 66 -0.52 -3.21 12.37
N GLY A 67 -0.44 -4.15 13.28
CA GLY A 67 0.77 -4.95 13.48
C GLY A 67 0.88 -6.16 12.57
N LYS A 68 0.03 -6.27 11.56
CA LYS A 68 0.10 -7.40 10.63
C LYS A 68 1.46 -7.42 9.94
N LYS A 69 2.11 -8.58 9.95
CA LYS A 69 3.42 -8.75 9.34
C LYS A 69 3.27 -8.93 7.84
N LEU A 70 4.02 -8.15 7.09
CA LEU A 70 4.02 -8.21 5.62
C LEU A 70 5.36 -8.74 5.16
N TYR A 71 5.32 -9.61 4.15
CA TYR A 71 6.51 -10.26 3.62
C TYR A 71 6.68 -9.92 2.15
N ASN A 72 7.81 -10.33 1.60
CA ASN A 72 8.07 -10.12 0.19
C ASN A 72 6.93 -10.69 -0.66
N GLY A 73 6.40 -9.87 -1.55
CA GLY A 73 5.32 -10.28 -2.44
C GLY A 73 3.93 -9.86 -1.98
N ASP A 74 3.79 -9.36 -0.75
CA ASP A 74 2.49 -8.89 -0.28
C ASP A 74 2.12 -7.58 -0.96
N VAL A 75 0.82 -7.39 -1.19
CA VAL A 75 0.29 -6.20 -1.87
C VAL A 75 -0.75 -5.56 -0.96
N VAL A 76 -0.57 -4.27 -0.72
CA VAL A 76 -1.47 -3.48 0.13
C VAL A 76 -2.12 -2.41 -0.70
N SER A 77 -3.41 -2.21 -0.52
CA SER A 77 -4.14 -1.13 -1.19
C SER A 77 -4.77 -0.21 -0.18
N PHE A 78 -4.64 1.09 -0.43
CA PHE A 78 -5.21 2.11 0.43
C PHE A 78 -5.44 3.37 -0.38
N ASN A 79 -6.65 3.90 -0.30
CA ASN A 79 -7.00 5.19 -0.92
C ASN A 79 -6.67 5.24 -2.42
N GLY A 80 -6.94 4.14 -3.11
CA GLY A 80 -6.71 4.07 -4.56
C GLY A 80 -5.27 3.83 -4.96
N GLU A 81 -4.36 3.69 -4.01
CA GLU A 81 -2.96 3.44 -4.28
C GLU A 81 -2.58 2.03 -3.89
N THR A 82 -1.65 1.46 -4.60
CA THR A 82 -1.20 0.09 -4.38
C THR A 82 0.25 0.11 -3.92
N ILE A 83 0.54 -0.64 -2.85
CA ILE A 83 1.89 -0.78 -2.32
C ILE A 83 2.32 -2.22 -2.51
N LYS A 84 3.48 -2.42 -3.11
CA LYS A 84 4.06 -3.75 -3.23
C LYS A 84 5.23 -3.87 -2.25
N ILE A 85 5.20 -4.94 -1.45
CA ILE A 85 6.25 -5.19 -0.47
C ILE A 85 7.32 -6.07 -1.10
N VAL A 86 8.57 -5.63 -1.01
CA VAL A 86 9.71 -6.37 -1.56
C VAL A 86 10.82 -6.47 -0.53
N LYS A 87 11.62 -7.51 -0.67
CA LYS A 87 12.78 -7.66 0.19
C LYS A 87 14.09 -7.88 -0.59
#